data_3317a44e241904fe9c18600f2084689c
#
_entry.id   3317a44e241904fe9c18600f2084689c
#
_cell.length_a   1.000
_cell.length_b   1.000
_cell.length_c   1.000
_cell.angle_alpha   90.00
_cell.angle_beta   90.00
_cell.angle_gamma   90.00
#
_symmetry.space_group_name_H-M   'P 1'
#
loop_
_entity.id
_entity.type
_entity.pdbx_description
1 polymer ?
#
loop_
_entity_poly.entity_id
_entity_poly.type
_entity_poly.pdbx_seq_one_letter_code
_entity_poly.pdbx_strand_id
1 'polypeptide(L)'
;KENEPENWKRISLFLTPNQYVAYHLTGEIAIDRTSAGNLGGIFDYERNDWSDEMLELLGIPRSMLPQRIIDPTDILGRLTAEAAAELRLMPGTPVCAGCIDCLASTLSGVYTAGHTVAVLATSLNWGLLHDQRQKNPQYITMPYLTKEHSLRYTYGGISTAGALTKWFAGNLAGGTGVQGYEEREKKLLFRELEQAAAEIPAGSEGLLMLPYFMGERTPIWDSK
;
A
#
# COMPACT_ATOMS: atom_id res chain seq x y z
N LYS A 1 -10.67 -21.73 3.65
CA LYS A 1 -11.03 -22.95 2.91
C LYS A 1 -10.95 -24.16 3.84
N GLU A 2 -9.79 -24.49 4.32
CA GLU A 2 -9.59 -25.67 5.19
C GLU A 2 -10.20 -25.50 6.58
N ASN A 3 -10.00 -24.36 7.19
CA ASN A 3 -10.46 -24.10 8.57
C ASN A 3 -11.96 -23.76 8.67
N GLU A 4 -12.55 -23.23 7.59
CA GLU A 4 -13.96 -22.80 7.55
C GLU A 4 -14.63 -23.18 6.24
N PRO A 5 -14.81 -24.48 5.96
CA PRO A 5 -15.31 -24.94 4.66
C PRO A 5 -16.74 -24.49 4.36
N GLU A 6 -17.57 -24.32 5.36
CA GLU A 6 -18.97 -23.85 5.16
C GLU A 6 -19.02 -22.36 4.79
N ASN A 7 -18.15 -21.53 5.37
CA ASN A 7 -18.00 -20.15 4.96
C ASN A 7 -17.44 -20.06 3.53
N TRP A 8 -16.44 -20.90 3.21
CA TRP A 8 -15.88 -20.97 1.87
C TRP A 8 -16.94 -21.24 0.80
N LYS A 9 -17.83 -22.19 1.03
CA LYS A 9 -18.94 -22.53 0.10
C LYS A 9 -19.91 -21.37 -0.15
N ARG A 10 -20.00 -20.43 0.79
CA ARG A 10 -20.90 -19.27 0.73
C ARG A 10 -20.28 -18.05 0.06
N ILE A 11 -18.96 -18.05 -0.15
CA ILE A 11 -18.28 -16.94 -0.82
C ILE A 11 -18.65 -16.98 -2.31
N SER A 12 -19.22 -15.87 -2.77
CA SER A 12 -19.53 -15.67 -4.19
C SER A 12 -18.52 -14.77 -4.89
N LEU A 13 -17.91 -13.83 -4.14
CA LEU A 13 -17.02 -12.83 -4.72
C LEU A 13 -16.02 -12.30 -3.67
N PHE A 14 -14.76 -12.13 -4.07
CA PHE A 14 -13.75 -11.40 -3.33
C PHE A 14 -13.67 -9.97 -3.85
N LEU A 15 -13.78 -9.00 -2.96
CA LEU A 15 -13.57 -7.58 -3.24
C LEU A 15 -12.53 -7.00 -2.29
N THR A 16 -11.70 -6.10 -2.79
CA THR A 16 -10.86 -5.26 -1.91
C THR A 16 -11.74 -4.20 -1.23
N PRO A 17 -11.32 -3.62 -0.09
CA PRO A 17 -12.15 -2.67 0.63
C PRO A 17 -12.64 -1.48 -0.20
N ASN A 18 -11.77 -0.90 -1.04
CA ASN A 18 -12.13 0.19 -1.95
C ASN A 18 -13.17 -0.24 -2.99
N GLN A 19 -13.07 -1.45 -3.53
CA GLN A 19 -14.02 -1.99 -4.50
C GLN A 19 -15.36 -2.33 -3.83
N TYR A 20 -15.34 -2.79 -2.60
CA TYR A 20 -16.55 -3.02 -1.83
C TYR A 20 -17.34 -1.72 -1.61
N VAL A 21 -16.64 -0.63 -1.24
CA VAL A 21 -17.25 0.70 -1.14
C VAL A 21 -17.79 1.15 -2.49
N ALA A 22 -17.03 1.03 -3.56
CA ALA A 22 -17.45 1.41 -4.91
C ALA A 22 -18.68 0.63 -5.37
N TYR A 23 -18.77 -0.67 -5.05
CA TYR A 23 -19.96 -1.48 -5.31
C TYR A 23 -21.20 -0.94 -4.59
N HIS A 24 -21.10 -0.60 -3.31
CA HIS A 24 -22.22 0.00 -2.56
C HIS A 24 -22.64 1.38 -3.09
N LEU A 25 -21.70 2.12 -3.64
CA LEU A 25 -22.01 3.42 -4.25
C LEU A 25 -22.70 3.31 -5.61
N THR A 26 -22.36 2.29 -6.40
CA THR A 26 -22.72 2.24 -7.82
C THR A 26 -23.55 1.02 -8.24
N GLY A 27 -23.52 -0.05 -7.46
CA GLY A 27 -24.04 -1.36 -7.84
C GLY A 27 -23.14 -2.14 -8.83
N GLU A 28 -22.05 -1.54 -9.29
CA GLU A 28 -21.18 -2.13 -10.30
C GLU A 28 -20.02 -2.94 -9.67
N ILE A 29 -19.67 -4.07 -10.27
CA ILE A 29 -18.58 -4.93 -9.84
C ILE A 29 -17.43 -4.78 -10.82
N ALA A 30 -16.34 -4.21 -10.35
CA ALA A 30 -15.06 -4.12 -11.06
C ALA A 30 -13.92 -4.07 -10.07
N ILE A 31 -12.70 -4.25 -10.54
CA ILE A 31 -11.48 -4.04 -9.76
C ILE A 31 -10.50 -3.20 -10.57
N ASP A 32 -9.82 -2.28 -9.90
CA ASP A 32 -8.72 -1.59 -10.54
C ASP A 32 -7.47 -2.50 -10.58
N ARG A 33 -6.66 -2.33 -11.63
CA ARG A 33 -5.48 -3.17 -11.85
C ARG A 33 -4.42 -3.08 -10.74
N THR A 34 -4.38 -1.99 -9.97
CA THR A 34 -3.43 -1.86 -8.86
C THR A 34 -3.88 -2.67 -7.65
N SER A 35 -5.16 -2.65 -7.34
CA SER A 35 -5.75 -3.52 -6.33
C SER A 35 -5.65 -5.00 -6.73
N ALA A 36 -5.91 -5.33 -8.00
CA ALA A 36 -5.74 -6.68 -8.53
C ALA A 36 -4.28 -7.14 -8.39
N GLY A 37 -3.31 -6.30 -8.75
CA GLY A 37 -1.88 -6.57 -8.62
C GLY A 37 -1.39 -6.79 -7.19
N ASN A 38 -2.15 -6.32 -6.20
CA ASN A 38 -1.83 -6.49 -4.78
C ASN A 38 -2.46 -7.75 -4.14
N LEU A 39 -3.23 -8.52 -4.89
CA LEU A 39 -3.90 -9.72 -4.39
C LEU A 39 -3.01 -10.97 -4.48
N GLY A 40 -1.92 -10.99 -3.72
CA GLY A 40 -1.15 -12.22 -3.46
C GLY A 40 -0.59 -12.97 -4.66
N GLY A 41 -0.30 -12.27 -5.77
CA GLY A 41 0.34 -12.86 -6.94
C GLY A 41 -0.61 -13.60 -7.90
N ILE A 42 -1.93 -13.48 -7.74
CA ILE A 42 -2.93 -14.08 -8.65
C ILE A 42 -3.23 -13.23 -9.89
N PHE A 43 -2.64 -12.05 -10.01
CA PHE A 43 -2.80 -11.15 -11.14
C PHE A 43 -1.55 -11.18 -12.03
N ASP A 44 -1.75 -11.46 -13.31
CA ASP A 44 -0.71 -11.36 -14.34
C ASP A 44 -0.72 -9.95 -14.95
N TYR A 45 0.21 -9.11 -14.50
CA TYR A 45 0.30 -7.74 -14.98
C TYR A 45 0.91 -7.58 -16.38
N GLU A 46 1.50 -8.63 -16.96
CA GLU A 46 1.90 -8.64 -18.37
C GLU A 46 0.68 -8.83 -19.29
N ARG A 47 -0.24 -9.69 -18.87
CA ARG A 47 -1.51 -9.94 -19.57
C ARG A 47 -2.61 -8.97 -19.15
N ASN A 48 -2.43 -8.25 -18.05
CA ASN A 48 -3.41 -7.40 -17.38
C ASN A 48 -4.70 -8.16 -17.07
N ASP A 49 -4.56 -9.38 -16.57
CA ASP A 49 -5.66 -10.29 -16.25
C ASP A 49 -5.29 -11.23 -15.09
N TRP A 50 -6.27 -11.97 -14.60
CA TRP A 50 -6.04 -13.00 -13.60
C TRP A 50 -5.18 -14.14 -14.17
N SER A 51 -4.28 -14.67 -13.35
CA SER A 51 -3.45 -15.83 -13.69
C SER A 51 -4.22 -17.11 -13.44
N ASP A 52 -4.68 -17.78 -14.51
CA ASP A 52 -5.40 -19.05 -14.39
C ASP A 52 -4.53 -20.12 -13.71
N GLU A 53 -3.22 -20.15 -14.00
CA GLU A 53 -2.26 -21.04 -13.37
C GLU A 53 -2.22 -20.85 -11.83
N MET A 54 -2.12 -19.61 -11.37
CA MET A 54 -2.08 -19.32 -9.93
C MET A 54 -3.41 -19.59 -9.26
N LEU A 55 -4.52 -19.30 -9.93
CA LEU A 55 -5.86 -19.58 -9.43
C LEU A 55 -6.09 -21.08 -9.26
N GLU A 56 -5.65 -21.89 -10.23
CA GLU A 56 -5.71 -23.35 -10.17
C GLU A 56 -4.87 -23.89 -9.01
N LEU A 57 -3.61 -23.42 -8.89
CA LEU A 57 -2.69 -23.80 -7.81
C LEU A 57 -3.29 -23.52 -6.42
N LEU A 58 -3.95 -22.39 -6.26
CA LEU A 58 -4.58 -21.99 -5.00
C LEU A 58 -5.99 -22.59 -4.82
N GLY A 59 -6.55 -23.20 -5.86
CA GLY A 59 -7.92 -23.72 -5.88
C GLY A 59 -8.94 -22.61 -5.65
N ILE A 60 -8.77 -21.46 -6.29
CA ILE A 60 -9.69 -20.32 -6.27
C ILE A 60 -10.41 -20.27 -7.62
N PRO A 61 -11.73 -20.49 -7.67
CA PRO A 61 -12.48 -20.33 -8.90
C PRO A 61 -12.39 -18.89 -9.44
N ARG A 62 -12.08 -18.72 -10.71
CA ARG A 62 -12.01 -17.41 -11.36
C ARG A 62 -13.30 -16.60 -11.19
N SER A 63 -14.45 -17.28 -11.13
CA SER A 63 -15.76 -16.67 -10.91
C SER A 63 -15.90 -15.96 -9.56
N MET A 64 -15.02 -16.26 -8.59
CA MET A 64 -14.97 -15.56 -7.30
C MET A 64 -14.22 -14.22 -7.36
N LEU A 65 -13.70 -13.83 -8.51
CA LEU A 65 -12.99 -12.56 -8.70
C LEU A 65 -13.75 -11.64 -9.66
N PRO A 66 -13.63 -10.31 -9.53
CA PRO A 66 -14.21 -9.39 -10.49
C PRO A 66 -13.66 -9.66 -11.89
N GLN A 67 -14.55 -9.83 -12.87
CA GLN A 67 -14.15 -10.12 -14.25
C GLN A 67 -13.83 -8.84 -15.04
N ARG A 68 -14.30 -7.69 -14.56
CA ARG A 68 -14.02 -6.38 -15.15
C ARG A 68 -12.83 -5.76 -14.42
N ILE A 69 -11.68 -5.76 -15.07
CA ILE A 69 -10.45 -5.12 -14.60
C ILE A 69 -10.28 -3.81 -15.36
N ILE A 70 -10.12 -2.70 -14.65
CA ILE A 70 -10.11 -1.35 -15.22
C ILE A 70 -8.93 -0.54 -14.68
N ASP A 71 -8.63 0.58 -15.32
CA ASP A 71 -7.60 1.49 -14.83
C ASP A 71 -8.10 2.28 -13.61
N PRO A 72 -7.22 2.65 -12.68
CA PRO A 72 -7.59 3.40 -11.46
C PRO A 72 -8.37 4.69 -11.71
N THR A 73 -8.11 5.35 -12.83
CA THR A 73 -8.74 6.61 -13.23
C THR A 73 -10.01 6.43 -14.05
N ASP A 74 -10.37 5.21 -14.41
CA ASP A 74 -11.60 4.94 -15.15
C ASP A 74 -12.83 5.10 -14.25
N ILE A 75 -13.92 5.50 -14.87
CA ILE A 75 -15.23 5.52 -14.19
C ILE A 75 -15.71 4.09 -14.02
N LEU A 76 -15.75 3.62 -12.78
CA LEU A 76 -16.28 2.31 -12.43
C LEU A 76 -17.78 2.26 -12.64
N GLY A 77 -18.49 3.28 -12.18
CA GLY A 77 -19.93 3.42 -12.27
C GLY A 77 -20.40 4.82 -11.93
N ARG A 78 -21.69 4.95 -11.68
CA ARG A 78 -22.33 6.20 -11.26
C ARG A 78 -23.08 5.99 -9.95
N LEU A 79 -23.07 7.03 -9.12
CA LEU A 79 -23.75 7.01 -7.83
C LEU A 79 -25.24 6.69 -8.00
N THR A 80 -25.72 5.66 -7.32
CA THR A 80 -27.14 5.29 -7.33
C THR A 80 -27.98 6.37 -6.64
N ALA A 81 -29.27 6.38 -6.88
CA ALA A 81 -30.19 7.31 -6.21
C ALA A 81 -30.20 7.11 -4.68
N GLU A 82 -30.12 5.85 -4.24
CA GLU A 82 -30.08 5.47 -2.83
C GLU A 82 -28.81 5.98 -2.14
N ALA A 83 -27.64 5.63 -2.66
CA ALA A 83 -26.38 6.09 -2.13
C ALA A 83 -26.24 7.63 -2.18
N ALA A 84 -26.75 8.24 -3.24
CA ALA A 84 -26.77 9.71 -3.36
C ALA A 84 -27.60 10.39 -2.26
N ALA A 85 -28.75 9.81 -1.93
CA ALA A 85 -29.62 10.33 -0.87
C ALA A 85 -28.94 10.23 0.50
N GLU A 86 -28.31 9.11 0.81
CA GLU A 86 -27.57 8.91 2.07
C GLU A 86 -26.39 9.87 2.21
N LEU A 87 -25.62 10.07 1.14
CA LEU A 87 -24.43 10.92 1.12
C LEU A 87 -24.74 12.40 0.89
N ARG A 88 -25.98 12.76 0.60
CA ARG A 88 -26.41 14.13 0.21
C ARG A 88 -25.66 14.63 -1.02
N LEU A 89 -25.47 13.77 -1.99
CA LEU A 89 -24.83 14.05 -3.28
C LEU A 89 -25.86 13.95 -4.42
N MET A 90 -25.45 14.33 -5.62
CA MET A 90 -26.33 14.22 -6.79
C MET A 90 -26.31 12.77 -7.33
N PRO A 91 -27.46 12.15 -7.61
CA PRO A 91 -27.52 10.89 -8.32
C PRO A 91 -26.80 10.99 -9.68
N GLY A 92 -26.17 9.90 -10.08
CA GLY A 92 -25.43 9.86 -11.34
C GLY A 92 -24.03 10.49 -11.29
N THR A 93 -23.58 11.00 -10.14
CA THR A 93 -22.19 11.46 -9.97
C THR A 93 -21.23 10.33 -10.34
N PRO A 94 -20.21 10.57 -11.21
CA PRO A 94 -19.25 9.55 -11.58
C PRO A 94 -18.41 9.09 -10.39
N VAL A 95 -18.20 7.77 -10.28
CA VAL A 95 -17.34 7.14 -9.27
C VAL A 95 -16.19 6.48 -9.99
N CYS A 96 -14.98 6.91 -9.73
CA CYS A 96 -13.77 6.29 -10.30
C CYS A 96 -13.43 4.97 -9.59
N ALA A 97 -12.64 4.13 -10.25
CA ALA A 97 -12.21 2.85 -9.68
C ALA A 97 -11.37 3.03 -8.40
N GLY A 98 -10.57 4.09 -8.37
CA GLY A 98 -9.61 4.30 -7.28
C GLY A 98 -8.38 3.38 -7.42
N CYS A 99 -7.59 3.32 -6.36
CA CYS A 99 -6.34 2.55 -6.33
C CYS A 99 -6.00 2.16 -4.90
N ILE A 100 -4.97 1.34 -4.75
CA ILE A 100 -4.42 1.06 -3.41
C ILE A 100 -3.74 2.32 -2.84
N ASP A 101 -3.81 2.50 -1.54
CA ASP A 101 -3.35 3.68 -0.79
C ASP A 101 -1.86 3.97 -0.95
N CYS A 102 -1.02 2.95 -0.94
CA CYS A 102 0.42 3.11 -1.09
C CYS A 102 0.81 3.68 -2.48
N LEU A 103 0.02 3.41 -3.53
CA LEU A 103 0.22 4.01 -4.84
C LEU A 103 -0.41 5.41 -4.91
N ALA A 104 -1.56 5.63 -4.26
CA ALA A 104 -2.15 6.96 -4.19
C ALA A 104 -1.18 7.98 -3.60
N SER A 105 -0.42 7.59 -2.57
CA SER A 105 0.58 8.45 -1.94
C SER A 105 1.74 8.84 -2.87
N THR A 106 2.00 8.05 -3.93
CA THR A 106 3.06 8.36 -4.91
C THR A 106 2.69 9.49 -5.87
N LEU A 107 1.40 9.81 -6.02
CA LEU A 107 0.92 10.83 -6.95
C LEU A 107 1.42 12.25 -6.63
N SER A 108 1.99 12.47 -5.45
CA SER A 108 2.57 13.75 -5.08
C SER A 108 3.81 14.15 -5.88
N GLY A 109 4.47 13.22 -6.57
CA GLY A 109 5.72 13.55 -7.27
C GLY A 109 6.28 12.54 -8.25
N VAL A 110 5.59 11.42 -8.50
CA VAL A 110 6.15 10.33 -9.32
C VAL A 110 5.25 10.00 -10.49
N TYR A 111 5.70 10.35 -11.71
CA TYR A 111 4.88 10.21 -12.92
C TYR A 111 5.60 9.53 -14.08
N THR A 112 6.92 9.41 -14.04
CA THR A 112 7.74 8.88 -15.14
C THR A 112 8.72 7.83 -14.64
N ALA A 113 9.09 6.91 -15.54
CA ALA A 113 10.12 5.93 -15.26
C ALA A 113 11.44 6.59 -14.81
N GLY A 114 12.10 5.98 -13.84
CA GLY A 114 13.30 6.51 -13.21
C GLY A 114 13.05 7.35 -11.95
N HIS A 115 11.81 7.77 -11.70
CA HIS A 115 11.49 8.49 -10.47
C HIS A 115 11.39 7.54 -9.27
N THR A 116 11.89 7.99 -8.14
CA THR A 116 11.79 7.30 -6.86
C THR A 116 10.91 8.07 -5.89
N VAL A 117 10.29 7.36 -4.97
CA VAL A 117 9.52 7.94 -3.88
C VAL A 117 9.85 7.23 -2.57
N ALA A 118 9.98 8.00 -1.50
CA ALA A 118 10.09 7.51 -0.15
C ALA A 118 8.90 8.01 0.67
N VAL A 119 8.10 7.10 1.19
CA VAL A 119 6.98 7.41 2.09
C VAL A 119 7.42 7.04 3.50
N LEU A 120 7.81 8.06 4.26
CA LEU A 120 8.27 7.93 5.63
C LEU A 120 7.11 8.20 6.60
N ALA A 121 6.71 7.15 7.31
CA ALA A 121 5.71 7.20 8.38
C ALA A 121 6.22 6.36 9.58
N THR A 122 5.38 5.61 10.25
CA THR A 122 5.78 4.61 11.24
C THR A 122 6.79 3.63 10.65
N SER A 123 6.56 3.20 9.41
CA SER A 123 7.45 2.43 8.54
C SER A 123 7.99 3.31 7.42
N LEU A 124 8.94 2.82 6.65
CA LEU A 124 9.38 3.43 5.39
C LEU A 124 9.00 2.52 4.23
N ASN A 125 8.43 3.11 3.21
CA ASN A 125 8.27 2.49 1.90
C ASN A 125 9.09 3.30 0.89
N TRP A 126 10.00 2.65 0.19
CA TRP A 126 10.81 3.26 -0.86
C TRP A 126 10.60 2.51 -2.16
N GLY A 127 10.21 3.21 -3.18
CA GLY A 127 9.92 2.61 -4.47
C GLY A 127 10.45 3.39 -5.67
N LEU A 128 10.50 2.66 -6.77
CA LEU A 128 10.95 3.13 -8.07
C LEU A 128 9.86 2.87 -9.10
N LEU A 129 9.55 3.89 -9.90
CA LEU A 129 8.72 3.75 -11.09
C LEU A 129 9.60 3.39 -12.29
N HIS A 130 9.27 2.31 -13.00
CA HIS A 130 10.04 1.82 -14.14
C HIS A 130 9.15 1.11 -15.17
N ASP A 131 9.67 0.89 -16.36
CA ASP A 131 9.03 0.17 -17.47
C ASP A 131 9.68 -1.20 -17.75
N GLN A 132 10.65 -1.60 -16.95
CA GLN A 132 11.39 -2.85 -17.15
C GLN A 132 10.56 -4.06 -16.71
N ARG A 133 10.69 -5.15 -17.45
CA ARG A 133 10.04 -6.44 -17.15
C ARG A 133 10.82 -7.29 -16.14
N GLN A 134 11.96 -6.79 -15.66
CA GLN A 134 12.79 -7.53 -14.72
C GLN A 134 12.04 -7.77 -13.41
N LYS A 135 11.98 -9.01 -12.99
CA LYS A 135 11.38 -9.45 -11.72
C LYS A 135 12.49 -9.75 -10.73
N ASN A 136 12.45 -9.08 -9.59
CA ASN A 136 13.30 -9.44 -8.46
C ASN A 136 12.38 -9.90 -7.32
N PRO A 137 12.43 -11.20 -6.93
CA PRO A 137 11.54 -11.76 -5.91
C PRO A 137 11.74 -11.16 -4.52
N GLN A 138 12.82 -10.43 -4.30
CA GLN A 138 13.09 -9.74 -3.04
C GLN A 138 12.22 -8.49 -2.87
N TYR A 139 11.68 -7.93 -3.96
CA TYR A 139 10.86 -6.71 -3.96
C TYR A 139 9.44 -6.98 -4.43
N ILE A 140 8.55 -6.10 -4.05
CA ILE A 140 7.16 -6.14 -4.51
C ILE A 140 7.05 -5.28 -5.76
N THR A 141 6.54 -5.86 -6.85
CA THR A 141 6.28 -5.14 -8.10
C THR A 141 4.80 -5.22 -8.43
N MET A 142 4.21 -4.09 -8.81
CA MET A 142 2.80 -3.99 -9.14
C MET A 142 2.57 -3.01 -10.31
N PRO A 143 1.41 -3.09 -11.00
CA PRO A 143 1.03 -2.10 -12.00
C PRO A 143 0.97 -0.70 -11.42
N TYR A 144 1.32 0.31 -12.22
CA TYR A 144 1.21 1.69 -11.77
C TYR A 144 -0.16 2.31 -12.11
N LEU A 145 -0.42 3.49 -11.54
CA LEU A 145 -1.72 4.19 -11.58
C LEU A 145 -2.12 4.73 -12.95
N THR A 146 -1.15 4.90 -13.86
CA THR A 146 -1.39 5.50 -15.16
C THR A 146 -1.97 4.50 -16.15
N LYS A 147 -2.59 5.01 -17.24
CA LYS A 147 -3.05 4.17 -18.37
C LYS A 147 -1.90 3.59 -19.19
N GLU A 148 -0.68 3.97 -18.90
CA GLU A 148 0.52 3.37 -19.49
C GLU A 148 0.81 2.03 -18.82
N HIS A 149 0.30 0.96 -19.39
CA HIS A 149 0.37 -0.40 -18.81
C HIS A 149 1.80 -0.98 -18.75
N SER A 150 2.77 -0.33 -19.39
CA SER A 150 4.19 -0.67 -19.25
C SER A 150 4.78 -0.23 -17.91
N LEU A 151 4.22 0.82 -17.29
CA LEU A 151 4.75 1.35 -16.03
C LEU A 151 4.41 0.45 -14.85
N ARG A 152 5.44 0.20 -14.05
CA ARG A 152 5.41 -0.62 -12.84
C ARG A 152 6.03 0.14 -11.69
N TYR A 153 5.50 -0.10 -10.52
CA TYR A 153 6.06 0.38 -9.26
C TYR A 153 6.67 -0.80 -8.51
N THR A 154 8.00 -0.76 -8.35
CA THR A 154 8.72 -1.73 -7.54
C THR A 154 9.18 -1.06 -6.26
N TYR A 155 8.85 -1.66 -5.13
CA TYR A 155 9.18 -1.09 -3.83
C TYR A 155 9.67 -2.12 -2.82
N GLY A 156 10.43 -1.61 -1.87
CA GLY A 156 10.77 -2.27 -0.63
C GLY A 156 10.29 -1.44 0.56
N GLY A 157 10.12 -2.08 1.70
CA GLY A 157 9.69 -1.37 2.89
C GLY A 157 10.34 -1.94 4.14
N ILE A 158 10.78 -1.05 5.02
CA ILE A 158 11.24 -1.39 6.36
C ILE A 158 10.13 -1.17 7.37
N SER A 159 9.99 -2.12 8.29
CA SER A 159 8.88 -2.16 9.24
C SER A 159 8.97 -1.10 10.32
N THR A 160 10.18 -0.64 10.65
CA THR A 160 10.45 0.34 11.72
C THR A 160 11.24 1.52 11.18
N ALA A 161 10.62 2.67 11.01
CA ALA A 161 11.25 3.91 10.55
C ALA A 161 10.94 5.08 11.51
N GLY A 162 9.87 5.83 11.31
CA GLY A 162 9.46 6.87 12.25
C GLY A 162 9.13 6.34 13.65
N ALA A 163 8.76 5.07 13.77
CA ALA A 163 8.63 4.40 15.05
C ALA A 163 9.96 4.33 15.81
N LEU A 164 11.10 4.23 15.10
CA LEU A 164 12.43 4.21 15.69
C LEU A 164 12.74 5.53 16.42
N THR A 165 12.40 6.66 15.81
CA THR A 165 12.59 7.97 16.44
C THR A 165 11.79 8.09 17.74
N LYS A 166 10.56 7.59 17.76
CA LYS A 166 9.74 7.54 18.98
C LYS A 166 10.34 6.61 20.04
N TRP A 167 10.82 5.45 19.61
CA TRP A 167 11.49 4.52 20.51
C TRP A 167 12.78 5.12 21.10
N PHE A 168 13.60 5.76 20.27
CA PHE A 168 14.83 6.44 20.71
C PHE A 168 14.53 7.54 21.74
N ALA A 169 13.58 8.42 21.42
CA ALA A 169 13.15 9.48 22.30
C ALA A 169 12.62 8.95 23.65
N GLY A 170 11.92 7.83 23.63
CA GLY A 170 11.34 7.22 24.83
C GLY A 170 12.31 6.40 25.69
N ASN A 171 13.40 5.89 25.13
CA ASN A 171 14.28 4.96 25.84
C ASN A 171 15.69 5.50 26.06
N LEU A 172 16.20 6.36 25.20
CA LEU A 172 17.58 6.83 25.26
C LEU A 172 17.70 8.33 25.53
N ALA A 173 16.76 9.16 25.11
CA ALA A 173 16.84 10.61 25.19
C ALA A 173 16.21 11.23 26.44
N GLY A 174 15.92 10.48 27.47
CA GLY A 174 15.36 11.08 28.70
C GLY A 174 14.76 10.10 29.71
N GLY A 175 14.82 8.81 29.48
CA GLY A 175 14.59 7.78 30.52
C GLY A 175 13.15 7.59 31.02
N THR A 176 12.15 8.39 30.55
CA THR A 176 10.79 8.35 31.09
C THR A 176 9.72 7.83 30.10
N GLY A 177 10.10 7.45 28.90
CA GLY A 177 9.18 6.99 27.84
C GLY A 177 8.26 8.10 27.32
N VAL A 178 8.13 8.22 26.01
CA VAL A 178 7.27 9.22 25.34
C VAL A 178 5.80 9.10 25.73
N GLN A 179 5.38 7.99 26.32
CA GLN A 179 4.00 7.74 26.72
C GLN A 179 3.50 8.64 27.87
N GLY A 180 4.40 9.22 28.65
CA GLY A 180 4.05 10.11 29.76
C GLY A 180 4.05 11.60 29.44
N TYR A 181 4.49 11.98 28.22
CA TYR A 181 4.57 13.39 27.83
C TYR A 181 3.27 13.88 27.19
N GLU A 182 2.89 15.12 27.51
CA GLU A 182 1.86 15.83 26.75
C GLU A 182 2.37 16.16 25.33
N GLU A 183 1.46 16.44 24.39
CA GLU A 183 1.82 16.72 22.98
C GLU A 183 2.80 17.90 22.81
N ARG A 184 2.74 18.88 23.71
CA ARG A 184 3.66 20.04 23.74
C ARG A 184 5.07 19.61 24.13
N GLU A 185 5.20 18.75 25.13
CA GLU A 185 6.48 18.23 25.62
C GLU A 185 7.14 17.32 24.60
N LYS A 186 6.36 16.46 23.92
CA LYS A 186 6.83 15.65 22.82
C LYS A 186 7.44 16.50 21.69
N LYS A 187 6.77 17.61 21.33
CA LYS A 187 7.29 18.50 20.29
C LYS A 187 8.60 19.20 20.69
N LEU A 188 8.75 19.56 21.96
CA LEU A 188 9.98 20.13 22.47
C LEU A 188 11.12 19.11 22.43
N LEU A 189 10.88 17.89 22.92
CA LEU A 189 11.85 16.81 22.90
C LEU A 189 12.35 16.52 21.47
N PHE A 190 11.45 16.41 20.48
CA PHE A 190 11.86 16.17 19.10
C PHE A 190 12.70 17.31 18.51
N ARG A 191 12.40 18.58 18.87
CA ARG A 191 13.22 19.72 18.47
C ARG A 191 14.62 19.68 19.07
N GLU A 192 14.74 19.32 20.33
CA GLU A 192 16.05 19.14 21.00
C GLU A 192 16.86 18.04 20.34
N LEU A 193 16.22 16.92 19.99
CA LEU A 193 16.86 15.83 19.27
C LEU A 193 17.32 16.25 17.86
N GLU A 194 16.51 17.03 17.14
CA GLU A 194 16.87 17.57 15.82
C GLU A 194 18.06 18.54 15.92
N GLN A 195 18.10 19.39 16.93
CA GLN A 195 19.21 20.31 17.17
C GLN A 195 20.49 19.56 17.48
N ALA A 196 20.43 18.58 18.38
CA ALA A 196 21.58 17.74 18.69
C ALA A 196 22.08 16.94 17.47
N ALA A 197 21.15 16.42 16.67
CA ALA A 197 21.49 15.68 15.44
C ALA A 197 22.17 16.58 14.39
N ALA A 198 21.78 17.87 14.32
CA ALA A 198 22.37 18.82 13.37
C ALA A 198 23.86 19.13 13.67
N GLU A 199 24.32 18.90 14.90
CA GLU A 199 25.71 19.10 15.31
C GLU A 199 26.60 17.87 14.97
N ILE A 200 25.98 16.73 14.64
CA ILE A 200 26.72 15.50 14.34
C ILE A 200 27.22 15.53 12.89
N PRO A 201 28.49 15.24 12.63
CA PRO A 201 29.04 15.23 11.28
C PRO A 201 28.36 14.17 10.40
N ALA A 202 28.31 14.42 9.10
CA ALA A 202 27.78 13.47 8.12
C ALA A 202 28.50 12.12 8.25
N GLY A 203 27.70 11.04 8.30
CA GLY A 203 28.19 9.67 8.53
C GLY A 203 28.32 9.28 10.00
N SER A 204 27.94 10.15 10.96
CA SER A 204 27.84 9.87 12.40
C SER A 204 29.07 9.13 12.95
N GLU A 205 30.28 9.52 12.49
CA GLU A 205 31.55 8.89 12.85
C GLU A 205 31.59 7.37 12.63
N GLY A 206 30.78 6.87 11.69
CA GLY A 206 30.68 5.45 11.35
C GLY A 206 29.68 4.66 12.19
N LEU A 207 28.93 5.30 13.09
CA LEU A 207 27.86 4.64 13.82
C LEU A 207 26.67 4.40 12.91
N LEU A 208 26.27 3.14 12.80
CA LEU A 208 25.09 2.71 12.06
C LEU A 208 24.14 1.94 12.99
N MET A 209 22.86 2.16 12.80
CA MET A 209 21.81 1.45 13.51
C MET A 209 20.86 0.78 12.52
N LEU A 210 20.72 -0.53 12.63
CA LEU A 210 19.78 -1.29 11.82
C LEU A 210 18.39 -1.24 12.48
N PRO A 211 17.35 -0.79 11.77
CA PRO A 211 16.02 -0.53 12.35
C PRO A 211 15.13 -1.79 12.43
N TYR A 212 15.68 -2.96 12.64
CA TYR A 212 14.99 -4.26 12.52
C TYR A 212 14.32 -4.71 13.83
N PHE A 213 13.71 -3.79 14.58
CA PHE A 213 13.10 -4.09 15.88
C PHE A 213 11.83 -4.95 15.84
N MET A 214 11.20 -5.08 14.67
CA MET A 214 9.98 -5.87 14.50
C MET A 214 10.15 -6.91 13.38
N GLY A 215 11.39 -7.37 13.19
CA GLY A 215 11.73 -8.13 12.00
C GLY A 215 11.74 -7.24 10.75
N GLU A 216 12.03 -7.81 9.60
CA GLU A 216 12.11 -7.03 8.37
C GLU A 216 11.39 -7.73 7.22
N ARG A 217 10.77 -6.90 6.38
CA ARG A 217 10.12 -7.36 5.15
C ARG A 217 11.13 -7.34 3.99
N THR A 218 10.95 -6.48 3.07
CA THR A 218 11.75 -6.35 1.85
C THR A 218 13.08 -5.67 2.12
N PRO A 219 14.22 -6.18 1.65
CA PRO A 219 14.38 -7.40 0.84
C PRO A 219 14.66 -8.68 1.66
N ILE A 220 14.67 -8.60 2.97
CA ILE A 220 15.18 -9.66 3.85
C ILE A 220 14.14 -10.76 4.09
N TRP A 221 12.86 -10.39 4.27
CA TRP A 221 11.74 -11.29 4.52
C TRP A 221 11.96 -12.20 5.76
N ASP A 222 12.48 -11.62 6.84
CA ASP A 222 12.68 -12.29 8.12
C ASP A 222 11.84 -11.61 9.21
N SER A 223 11.05 -12.38 9.90
CA SER A 223 10.18 -11.92 10.99
C SER A 223 10.84 -11.97 12.38
N LYS A 224 12.10 -12.37 12.45
CA LYS A 224 12.83 -12.53 13.72
C LYS A 224 13.70 -11.32 14.03
#